data_b58d2dc6f0a61026868c4d800dbe69bc
#
_entry.id   b58d2dc6f0a61026868c4d800dbe69bc
#
_cell.length_a   1.000
_cell.length_b   1.000
_cell.length_c   1.000
_cell.angle_alpha   90.00
_cell.angle_beta   90.00
_cell.angle_gamma   90.00
#
_symmetry.space_group_name_H-M   'P 1'
#
loop_
_entity.id
_entity.type
_entity.pdbx_description
1 polymer ?
#
loop_
_entity_poly.entity_id
_entity_poly.type
_entity_poly.pdbx_seq_one_letter_code
_entity_poly.pdbx_strand_id
1 'polypeptide(L)'
;MPSVSEDGRIDASVERPYAEVCKGFTYFAENDVLFAKITPCMENGKGGVAKGLKNGVGFGSTEFHVLRPIKGVSDPYWLYIITMFSKFRSDAEKVMTGTGGQRRVPITYLSEYSITLPPIELQEQFAAFVRQSDKSKFAVLSCSNLNLNISKL
;
A
#
# COMPACT_ATOMS: atom_id res chain seq x y z
N MET A 1 3.43 -4.28 -13.79
CA MET A 1 3.60 -3.06 -12.96
C MET A 1 5.08 -2.88 -12.62
N PRO A 2 5.92 -2.46 -13.56
CA PRO A 2 7.37 -2.41 -13.36
C PRO A 2 7.82 -1.30 -12.42
N SER A 3 7.09 -0.20 -12.35
CA SER A 3 7.47 0.98 -11.56
C SER A 3 7.16 0.88 -10.05
N VAL A 4 6.57 -0.22 -9.57
CA VAL A 4 6.31 -0.46 -8.14
C VAL A 4 6.90 -1.80 -7.76
N SER A 5 7.78 -1.78 -6.77
CA SER A 5 8.49 -2.97 -6.29
C SER A 5 7.81 -3.62 -5.07
N GLU A 6 8.28 -4.80 -4.71
CA GLU A 6 7.82 -5.55 -3.54
C GLU A 6 8.37 -4.97 -2.22
N ASP A 7 9.47 -4.20 -2.31
CA ASP A 7 10.07 -3.48 -1.19
C ASP A 7 9.48 -2.07 -0.98
N GLY A 8 8.39 -1.74 -1.69
CA GLY A 8 7.63 -0.50 -1.53
C GLY A 8 8.22 0.73 -2.21
N ARG A 9 9.19 0.57 -3.10
CA ARG A 9 9.67 1.67 -3.93
C ARG A 9 8.74 1.92 -5.11
N ILE A 10 8.51 3.18 -5.39
CA ILE A 10 7.76 3.64 -6.56
C ILE A 10 8.73 4.46 -7.41
N ASP A 11 9.01 3.97 -8.61
CA ASP A 11 9.76 4.74 -9.60
C ASP A 11 8.81 5.68 -10.34
N ALA A 12 8.93 6.97 -10.06
CA ALA A 12 8.17 8.05 -10.67
C ALA A 12 8.99 8.88 -11.66
N SER A 13 10.13 8.35 -12.14
CA SER A 13 11.06 9.07 -13.03
C SER A 13 10.55 9.25 -14.46
N VAL A 14 9.59 8.43 -14.89
CA VAL A 14 9.05 8.48 -16.25
C VAL A 14 7.94 9.52 -16.34
N GLU A 15 8.19 10.60 -17.08
CA GLU A 15 7.20 11.63 -17.38
C GLU A 15 6.47 11.34 -18.69
N ARG A 16 5.17 11.62 -18.71
CA ARG A 16 4.33 11.53 -19.91
C ARG A 16 3.38 12.73 -20.01
N PRO A 17 3.02 13.17 -21.21
CA PRO A 17 1.97 14.15 -21.40
C PRO A 17 0.65 13.71 -20.74
N TYR A 18 -0.04 14.65 -20.08
CA TYR A 18 -1.32 14.35 -19.41
C TYR A 18 -2.34 13.68 -20.36
N ALA A 19 -2.38 14.13 -21.61
CA ALA A 19 -3.30 13.59 -22.61
C ALA A 19 -3.12 12.07 -22.87
N GLU A 20 -1.92 11.54 -22.64
CA GLU A 20 -1.63 10.11 -22.81
C GLU A 20 -2.04 9.26 -21.59
N VAL A 21 -2.15 9.87 -20.42
CA VAL A 21 -2.36 9.15 -19.16
C VAL A 21 -3.69 9.45 -18.47
N CYS A 22 -4.41 10.46 -18.92
CA CYS A 22 -5.70 10.84 -18.33
C CYS A 22 -6.81 9.80 -18.51
N LYS A 23 -6.64 8.85 -19.43
CA LYS A 23 -7.55 7.72 -19.63
C LYS A 23 -6.82 6.39 -19.56
N GLY A 24 -7.45 5.39 -18.96
CA GLY A 24 -6.89 4.04 -18.88
C GLY A 24 -5.81 3.82 -17.81
N PHE A 25 -5.55 4.83 -16.97
CA PHE A 25 -4.61 4.75 -15.86
C PHE A 25 -5.30 5.13 -14.54
N THR A 26 -4.78 4.62 -13.43
CA THR A 26 -5.21 5.01 -12.09
C THR A 26 -4.46 6.27 -11.68
N TYR A 27 -5.20 7.33 -11.38
CA TYR A 27 -4.68 8.56 -10.79
C TYR A 27 -4.34 8.35 -9.31
N PHE A 28 -3.24 8.94 -8.85
CA PHE A 28 -2.88 9.07 -7.45
C PHE A 28 -2.12 10.38 -7.20
N ALA A 29 -2.12 10.83 -5.96
CA ALA A 29 -1.45 12.05 -5.54
C ALA A 29 -0.26 11.75 -4.62
N GLU A 30 0.53 12.79 -4.34
CA GLU A 30 1.60 12.73 -3.33
C GLU A 30 1.04 12.23 -1.99
N ASN A 31 1.72 11.30 -1.34
CA ASN A 31 1.35 10.59 -0.12
C ASN A 31 0.23 9.54 -0.25
N ASP A 32 -0.37 9.32 -1.40
CA ASP A 32 -1.28 8.19 -1.56
C ASP A 32 -0.53 6.86 -1.41
N VAL A 33 -1.21 5.85 -0.90
CA VAL A 33 -0.70 4.48 -0.79
C VAL A 33 -1.23 3.65 -1.94
N LEU A 34 -0.33 3.06 -2.71
CA LEU A 34 -0.66 2.14 -3.80
C LEU A 34 -0.65 0.71 -3.27
N PHE A 35 -1.75 0.01 -3.40
CA PHE A 35 -1.90 -1.40 -3.06
C PHE A 35 -2.22 -2.20 -4.34
N ALA A 36 -1.31 -3.10 -4.73
CA ALA A 36 -1.55 -3.96 -5.87
C ALA A 36 -2.69 -4.94 -5.57
N LYS A 37 -3.70 -4.98 -6.43
CA LYS A 37 -4.89 -5.81 -6.21
C LYS A 37 -4.87 -7.15 -6.96
N ILE A 38 -3.99 -7.31 -7.97
CA ILE A 38 -3.97 -8.48 -8.86
C ILE A 38 -2.92 -9.51 -8.45
N THR A 39 -3.23 -10.80 -8.62
CA THR A 39 -2.29 -11.92 -8.56
C THR A 39 -1.17 -11.80 -9.62
N PRO A 40 0.11 -12.12 -9.33
CA PRO A 40 0.67 -12.45 -8.01
C PRO A 40 1.18 -11.20 -7.27
N CYS A 41 0.93 -10.02 -7.78
CA CYS A 41 1.49 -8.76 -7.27
C CYS A 41 0.99 -8.46 -5.85
N MET A 42 -0.26 -8.79 -5.56
CA MET A 42 -0.84 -8.62 -4.23
C MET A 42 -0.14 -9.53 -3.22
N GLU A 43 -0.03 -10.79 -3.53
CA GLU A 43 0.59 -11.81 -2.67
C GLU A 43 2.07 -11.50 -2.42
N ASN A 44 2.78 -11.01 -3.44
CA ASN A 44 4.19 -10.63 -3.36
C ASN A 44 4.45 -9.29 -2.66
N GLY A 45 3.42 -8.60 -2.20
CA GLY A 45 3.63 -7.38 -1.45
C GLY A 45 3.85 -6.11 -2.27
N LYS A 46 3.54 -6.12 -3.57
CA LYS A 46 3.71 -4.90 -4.39
C LYS A 46 2.78 -3.79 -3.92
N GLY A 47 3.38 -2.66 -3.62
CA GLY A 47 2.72 -1.46 -3.12
C GLY A 47 3.73 -0.47 -2.59
N GLY A 48 3.27 0.68 -2.15
CA GLY A 48 4.15 1.70 -1.56
C GLY A 48 3.47 3.02 -1.35
N VAL A 49 4.18 3.94 -0.71
CA VAL A 49 3.74 5.34 -0.55
C VAL A 49 4.26 6.15 -1.73
N ALA A 50 3.38 6.84 -2.44
CA ALA A 50 3.73 7.73 -3.54
C ALA A 50 4.46 8.96 -3.00
N LYS A 51 5.71 9.15 -3.40
CA LYS A 51 6.59 10.23 -2.93
C LYS A 51 7.40 10.83 -4.07
N GLY A 52 7.66 12.12 -3.97
CA GLY A 52 8.50 12.84 -4.93
C GLY A 52 7.87 12.97 -6.31
N LEU A 53 6.56 13.02 -6.38
CA LEU A 53 5.84 13.13 -7.64
C LEU A 53 6.00 14.53 -8.25
N LYS A 54 6.29 14.60 -9.53
CA LYS A 54 6.27 15.86 -10.27
C LYS A 54 4.85 16.45 -10.23
N ASN A 55 4.74 17.71 -9.86
CA ASN A 55 3.47 18.41 -9.66
C ASN A 55 2.52 17.74 -8.63
N GLY A 56 3.05 16.85 -7.76
CA GLY A 56 2.28 16.16 -6.74
C GLY A 56 1.29 15.12 -7.26
N VAL A 57 1.39 14.70 -8.52
CA VAL A 57 0.44 13.77 -9.15
C VAL A 57 1.16 12.65 -9.89
N GLY A 58 0.50 11.49 -9.96
CA GLY A 58 0.98 10.33 -10.71
C GLY A 58 -0.17 9.56 -11.35
N PHE A 59 0.21 8.77 -12.36
CA PHE A 59 -0.70 7.88 -13.08
C PHE A 59 -0.05 6.50 -13.20
N GLY A 60 -0.78 5.46 -12.86
CA GLY A 60 -0.24 4.10 -12.84
C GLY A 60 -1.22 3.07 -13.38
N SER A 61 -0.85 1.81 -13.24
CA SER A 61 -1.69 0.69 -13.67
C SER A 61 -3.05 0.71 -12.97
N THR A 62 -4.09 0.34 -13.70
CA THR A 62 -5.44 0.12 -13.16
C THR A 62 -5.50 -1.06 -12.17
N GLU A 63 -4.42 -1.83 -12.05
CA GLU A 63 -4.31 -2.93 -11.10
C GLU A 63 -3.85 -2.49 -9.70
N PHE A 64 -3.92 -1.20 -9.40
CA PHE A 64 -3.78 -0.66 -8.05
C PHE A 64 -5.12 -0.21 -7.47
N HIS A 65 -5.31 -0.46 -6.17
CA HIS A 65 -6.17 0.37 -5.33
C HIS A 65 -5.34 1.51 -4.75
N VAL A 66 -5.94 2.68 -4.62
CA VAL A 66 -5.32 3.88 -4.04
C VAL A 66 -5.99 4.17 -2.71
N LEU A 67 -5.20 4.14 -1.62
CA LEU A 67 -5.66 4.53 -0.30
C LEU A 67 -5.13 5.94 -0.02
N ARG A 68 -6.04 6.88 0.19
CA ARG A 68 -5.69 8.28 0.48
C ARG A 68 -5.73 8.53 1.97
N PRO A 69 -4.60 8.91 2.59
CA PRO A 69 -4.57 9.29 3.99
C PRO A 69 -5.47 10.50 4.26
N ILE A 70 -6.13 10.50 5.41
CA ILE A 70 -6.90 11.64 5.89
C ILE A 70 -5.99 12.51 6.76
N LYS A 71 -5.79 13.76 6.36
CA LYS A 71 -4.91 14.70 7.06
C LYS A 71 -5.29 14.81 8.54
N GLY A 72 -4.30 14.65 9.42
CA GLY A 72 -4.48 14.70 10.88
C GLY A 72 -5.15 13.47 11.50
N VAL A 73 -5.49 12.45 10.69
CA VAL A 73 -6.14 11.22 11.14
C VAL A 73 -5.28 10.00 10.82
N SER A 74 -4.75 9.90 9.61
CA SER A 74 -3.96 8.74 9.20
C SER A 74 -2.66 9.14 8.52
N ASP A 75 -1.55 8.50 8.89
CA ASP A 75 -0.25 8.63 8.26
C ASP A 75 -0.12 7.66 7.07
N PRO A 76 0.45 8.07 5.91
CA PRO A 76 0.59 7.21 4.74
C PRO A 76 1.44 5.96 4.98
N TYR A 77 2.51 6.04 5.79
CA TYR A 77 3.33 4.87 6.09
C TYR A 77 2.64 3.92 7.07
N TRP A 78 1.83 4.45 8.00
CA TRP A 78 0.97 3.62 8.84
C TRP A 78 0.02 2.77 7.98
N LEU A 79 -0.70 3.40 7.03
CA LEU A 79 -1.60 2.70 6.11
C LEU A 79 -0.84 1.69 5.23
N TYR A 80 0.32 2.08 4.71
CA TYR A 80 1.15 1.19 3.90
C TYR A 80 1.56 -0.06 4.69
N ILE A 81 2.06 0.10 5.91
CA ILE A 81 2.51 -1.02 6.74
C ILE A 81 1.35 -1.98 7.07
N ILE A 82 0.15 -1.46 7.32
CA ILE A 82 -1.04 -2.31 7.50
C ILE A 82 -1.25 -3.20 6.27
N THR A 83 -1.11 -2.67 5.06
CA THR A 83 -1.23 -3.46 3.83
C THR A 83 -0.13 -4.50 3.67
N MET A 84 0.98 -4.39 4.41
CA MET A 84 2.09 -5.34 4.40
C MET A 84 1.93 -6.48 5.40
N PHE A 85 1.04 -6.37 6.38
CA PHE A 85 0.83 -7.45 7.35
C PHE A 85 0.36 -8.72 6.67
N SER A 86 0.96 -9.86 7.08
CA SER A 86 0.62 -11.19 6.56
C SER A 86 -0.86 -11.52 6.74
N LYS A 87 -1.45 -11.14 7.89
CA LYS A 87 -2.88 -11.31 8.14
C LYS A 87 -3.73 -10.54 7.13
N PHE A 88 -3.43 -9.26 6.89
CA PHE A 88 -4.17 -8.43 5.92
C PHE A 88 -4.14 -9.08 4.53
N ARG A 89 -2.97 -9.52 4.07
CA ARG A 89 -2.80 -10.15 2.75
C ARG A 89 -3.46 -11.51 2.66
N SER A 90 -3.33 -12.33 3.70
CA SER A 90 -4.01 -13.64 3.76
C SER A 90 -5.54 -13.49 3.73
N ASP A 91 -6.08 -12.49 4.42
CA ASP A 91 -7.52 -12.22 4.39
C ASP A 91 -7.96 -11.64 3.03
N ALA A 92 -7.14 -10.77 2.43
CA ALA A 92 -7.36 -10.26 1.08
C ALA A 92 -7.38 -11.38 0.04
N GLU A 93 -6.46 -12.35 0.13
CA GLU A 93 -6.38 -13.50 -0.78
C GLU A 93 -7.64 -14.35 -0.79
N LYS A 94 -8.25 -14.56 0.39
CA LYS A 94 -9.49 -15.36 0.54
C LYS A 94 -10.68 -14.76 -0.20
N VAL A 95 -10.73 -13.45 -0.35
CA VAL A 95 -11.84 -12.74 -1.00
C VAL A 95 -11.56 -12.33 -2.44
N MET A 96 -10.39 -12.69 -2.97
CA MET A 96 -10.04 -12.39 -4.38
C MET A 96 -11.00 -13.08 -5.34
N THR A 97 -11.45 -12.34 -6.35
CA THR A 97 -12.32 -12.79 -7.43
C THR A 97 -11.59 -12.82 -8.77
N GLY A 98 -12.04 -13.66 -9.68
CA GLY A 98 -11.47 -13.85 -11.02
C GLY A 98 -11.00 -15.29 -11.24
N THR A 99 -10.47 -15.58 -12.43
CA THR A 99 -10.05 -16.90 -12.87
C THR A 99 -8.65 -16.89 -13.47
N GLY A 100 -8.03 -18.09 -13.59
CA GLY A 100 -6.82 -18.26 -14.42
C GLY A 100 -5.60 -17.47 -13.95
N GLY A 101 -5.38 -17.32 -12.64
CA GLY A 101 -4.21 -16.59 -12.13
C GLY A 101 -4.32 -15.06 -12.25
N GLN A 102 -5.49 -14.56 -12.64
CA GLN A 102 -5.80 -13.11 -12.70
C GLN A 102 -6.88 -12.74 -11.69
N ARG A 103 -6.75 -13.24 -10.46
CA ARG A 103 -7.65 -12.84 -9.37
C ARG A 103 -7.32 -11.43 -8.88
N ARG A 104 -8.33 -10.75 -8.37
CA ARG A 104 -8.21 -9.38 -7.87
C ARG A 104 -8.92 -9.21 -6.54
N VAL A 105 -8.31 -8.47 -5.63
CA VAL A 105 -8.94 -8.02 -4.38
C VAL A 105 -10.03 -7.01 -4.73
N PRO A 106 -11.30 -7.26 -4.34
CA PRO A 106 -12.38 -6.30 -4.58
C PRO A 106 -12.21 -5.06 -3.70
N ILE A 107 -12.71 -3.91 -4.17
CA ILE A 107 -12.62 -2.65 -3.41
C ILE A 107 -13.41 -2.71 -2.09
N THR A 108 -14.45 -3.50 -2.03
CA THR A 108 -15.27 -3.72 -0.82
C THR A 108 -14.45 -4.26 0.33
N TYR A 109 -13.48 -5.15 0.06
CA TYR A 109 -12.56 -5.62 1.09
C TYR A 109 -11.84 -4.47 1.79
N LEU A 110 -11.28 -3.52 1.03
CA LEU A 110 -10.56 -2.37 1.60
C LEU A 110 -11.49 -1.40 2.33
N SER A 111 -12.69 -1.17 1.80
CA SER A 111 -13.65 -0.23 2.40
C SER A 111 -14.28 -0.74 3.70
N GLU A 112 -14.30 -2.06 3.90
CA GLU A 112 -14.90 -2.71 5.06
C GLU A 112 -13.84 -3.23 6.06
N TYR A 113 -12.57 -3.20 5.69
CA TYR A 113 -11.50 -3.71 6.54
C TYR A 113 -11.24 -2.77 7.71
N SER A 114 -11.53 -3.25 8.91
CA SER A 114 -11.28 -2.49 10.15
C SER A 114 -9.81 -2.48 10.52
N ILE A 115 -9.25 -1.31 10.75
CA ILE A 115 -7.87 -1.12 11.18
C ILE A 115 -7.80 -0.46 12.55
N THR A 116 -6.76 -0.77 13.32
CA THR A 116 -6.42 0.01 14.50
C THR A 116 -5.79 1.32 14.08
N LEU A 117 -6.31 2.43 14.59
CA LEU A 117 -5.83 3.77 14.29
C LEU A 117 -5.38 4.47 15.58
N PRO A 118 -4.10 4.38 15.95
CA PRO A 118 -3.55 5.12 17.10
C PRO A 118 -3.62 6.63 16.87
N PRO A 119 -3.42 7.46 17.91
CA PRO A 119 -3.23 8.89 17.73
C PRO A 119 -2.17 9.21 16.66
N ILE A 120 -2.40 10.29 15.90
CA ILE A 120 -1.56 10.60 14.71
C ILE A 120 -0.08 10.74 15.07
N GLU A 121 0.23 11.25 16.25
CA GLU A 121 1.60 11.42 16.72
C GLU A 121 2.34 10.08 16.87
N LEU A 122 1.65 9.03 17.30
CA LEU A 122 2.21 7.68 17.39
C LEU A 122 2.38 7.05 16.01
N GLN A 123 1.46 7.30 15.08
CA GLN A 123 1.61 6.86 13.70
C GLN A 123 2.83 7.52 13.03
N GLU A 124 3.04 8.82 13.23
CA GLU A 124 4.18 9.57 12.70
C GLU A 124 5.51 9.10 13.29
N GLN A 125 5.57 8.83 14.60
CA GLN A 125 6.76 8.26 15.25
C GLN A 125 7.09 6.88 14.67
N PHE A 126 6.09 6.03 14.50
CA PHE A 126 6.26 4.72 13.89
C PHE A 126 6.71 4.85 12.43
N ALA A 127 6.10 5.74 11.66
CA ALA A 127 6.47 6.03 10.28
C ALA A 127 7.93 6.51 10.16
N ALA A 128 8.40 7.34 11.11
CA ALA A 128 9.80 7.76 11.15
C ALA A 128 10.73 6.58 11.39
N PHE A 129 10.40 5.70 12.32
CA PHE A 129 11.16 4.47 12.61
C PHE A 129 11.23 3.56 11.37
N VAL A 130 10.10 3.32 10.69
CA VAL A 130 10.05 2.49 9.48
C VAL A 130 10.90 3.08 8.35
N ARG A 131 10.88 4.39 8.16
CA ARG A 131 11.70 5.07 7.15
C ARG A 131 13.21 4.95 7.41
N GLN A 132 13.61 4.91 8.67
CA GLN A 132 15.02 4.75 9.08
C GLN A 132 15.48 3.30 9.00
N SER A 133 14.57 2.35 9.16
CA SER A 133 14.87 0.93 9.07
C SER A 133 14.99 0.51 7.61
N ASP A 134 16.07 -0.17 7.26
CA ASP A 134 16.17 -0.78 5.93
C ASP A 134 15.01 -1.76 5.74
N LYS A 135 14.26 -1.60 4.67
CA LYS A 135 13.03 -2.37 4.41
C LYS A 135 13.25 -3.88 4.39
N SER A 136 14.46 -4.33 4.04
CA SER A 136 14.85 -5.73 4.12
C SER A 136 14.82 -6.28 5.56
N LYS A 137 15.14 -5.47 6.57
CA LYS A 137 15.08 -5.85 7.99
C LYS A 137 13.65 -5.89 8.51
N PHE A 138 12.78 -5.02 7.99
CA PHE A 138 11.37 -5.00 8.39
C PHE A 138 10.61 -6.23 7.87
N ALA A 139 10.92 -6.70 6.66
CA ALA A 139 10.37 -7.94 6.13
C ALA A 139 10.71 -9.16 7.01
N VAL A 140 11.92 -9.19 7.55
CA VAL A 140 12.36 -10.26 8.50
C VAL A 140 11.64 -10.16 9.84
N LEU A 141 11.39 -8.95 10.36
CA LEU A 141 10.67 -8.74 11.64
C LEU A 141 9.17 -9.07 11.52
N SER A 142 8.55 -8.82 10.37
CA SER A 142 7.15 -9.17 10.14
C SER A 142 6.92 -10.69 10.03
N CYS A 143 7.96 -11.46 9.68
CA CYS A 143 7.88 -12.93 9.59
C CYS A 143 8.12 -13.65 10.92
N SER A 144 8.81 -13.03 11.88
CA SER A 144 9.31 -13.80 13.01
C SER A 144 8.72 -13.49 14.39
N ASN A 145 8.14 -12.33 14.70
CA ASN A 145 7.75 -12.05 16.07
C ASN A 145 6.77 -10.89 16.29
N LEU A 146 5.63 -10.87 15.65
CA LEU A 146 4.53 -10.02 16.14
C LEU A 146 3.29 -10.87 16.43
N ASN A 147 3.42 -11.81 17.37
CA ASN A 147 2.36 -12.15 18.29
C ASN A 147 2.17 -10.96 19.27
N LEU A 148 1.78 -9.82 18.75
CA LEU A 148 1.14 -8.80 19.55
C LEU A 148 -0.27 -9.33 19.83
N ASN A 149 -0.40 -9.98 21.00
CA ASN A 149 -1.67 -10.16 21.66
C ASN A 149 -2.28 -8.77 21.88
N ILE A 150 -3.01 -8.26 20.88
CA ILE A 150 -3.94 -7.16 21.03
C ILE A 150 -5.29 -7.78 21.43
N SER A 151 -5.29 -8.47 22.55
CA SER A 151 -6.49 -8.75 23.33
C SER A 151 -6.27 -8.07 24.69
N LYS A 152 -7.11 -7.06 24.94
CA LYS A 152 -7.25 -6.27 26.17
C LYS A 152 -6.41 -4.97 26.22
N LEU A 153 -6.99 -3.91 25.73
CA LEU A 153 -7.24 -2.68 26.49
C LEU A 153 -8.64 -2.19 26.11
#